data_c6325150808562abf125f7c98260fa8a
#
_entry.id   c6325150808562abf125f7c98260fa8a
#
_cell.length_a   1.000
_cell.length_b   1.000
_cell.length_c   1.000
_cell.angle_alpha   90.00
_cell.angle_beta   90.00
_cell.angle_gamma   90.00
#
_symmetry.space_group_name_H-M   'P 1'
#
loop_
_entity.id
_entity.type
_entity.pdbx_description
1 polymer ?
#
loop_
_entity_poly.entity_id
_entity_poly.type
_entity_poly.pdbx_seq_one_letter_code
_entity_poly.pdbx_strand_id
1 'polypeptide(L)'
;MIYTVTLNPALDTTVELQGMALDTVNRSTEMRTHPGGKGINVSKVIAKLGGDSRAVGILGGESGRTLEKLLENENFTTQFRFVEGQTRTNIKIIDRVGHTNTDINEPGLTVTDADLDALL
;
A
#
# COMPACT_ATOMS: atom_id res chain seq x y z
N MET A 1 -22.68 -1.75 -7.52
CA MET A 1 -21.51 -2.11 -6.68
C MET A 1 -20.36 -2.55 -7.57
N ILE A 2 -19.23 -1.93 -7.40
CA ILE A 2 -18.00 -2.28 -8.11
C ILE A 2 -17.07 -2.97 -7.13
N TYR A 3 -16.47 -4.09 -7.56
CA TYR A 3 -15.43 -4.77 -6.79
C TYR A 3 -14.07 -4.43 -7.39
N THR A 4 -13.15 -3.97 -6.55
CA THR A 4 -11.74 -3.80 -6.94
C THR A 4 -10.93 -4.91 -6.28
N VAL A 5 -10.01 -5.49 -7.02
CA VAL A 5 -9.18 -6.60 -6.51
C VAL A 5 -7.73 -6.19 -6.48
N THR A 6 -7.11 -6.33 -5.32
CA THR A 6 -5.69 -6.06 -5.14
C THR A 6 -5.04 -7.28 -4.49
N LEU A 7 -4.30 -8.04 -5.28
CA LEU A 7 -3.65 -9.28 -4.80
C LEU A 7 -2.33 -9.01 -4.09
N ASN A 8 -1.71 -7.87 -4.36
CA ASN A 8 -0.43 -7.50 -3.76
C ASN A 8 -0.42 -6.04 -3.29
N PRO A 9 -1.26 -5.72 -2.30
CA PRO A 9 -1.27 -4.36 -1.76
C PRO A 9 0.03 -4.04 -1.02
N ALA A 10 0.23 -2.77 -0.75
CA ALA A 10 1.44 -2.29 -0.10
C ALA A 10 1.15 -1.15 0.86
N LEU A 11 1.98 -1.04 1.89
CA LEU A 11 2.15 0.21 2.60
C LEU A 11 3.17 1.02 1.81
N ASP A 12 2.77 2.17 1.29
CA ASP A 12 3.67 3.06 0.54
C ASP A 12 4.18 4.15 1.48
N THR A 13 5.46 4.07 1.83
CA THR A 13 6.12 5.05 2.68
C THR A 13 6.94 6.00 1.83
N THR A 14 6.62 7.28 1.92
CA THR A 14 7.37 8.34 1.23
C THR A 14 8.29 9.02 2.24
N VAL A 15 9.57 9.08 1.92
CA VAL A 15 10.60 9.70 2.75
C VAL A 15 11.20 10.87 1.98
N GLU A 16 11.13 12.07 2.55
CA GLU A 16 11.72 13.26 1.94
C GLU A 16 13.04 13.59 2.63
N LEU A 17 14.04 13.86 1.81
CA LEU A 17 15.39 14.21 2.24
C LEU A 17 15.85 15.51 1.56
N GLN A 18 16.81 16.18 2.19
CA GLN A 18 17.48 17.36 1.64
C GLN A 18 18.94 16.95 1.31
N GLY A 19 19.10 16.25 0.19
CA GLY A 19 20.39 15.73 -0.24
C GLY A 19 20.66 14.32 0.29
N MET A 20 20.37 13.30 -0.53
CA MET A 20 20.65 11.91 -0.19
C MET A 20 22.11 11.58 -0.50
N ALA A 21 22.77 10.87 0.41
CA ALA A 21 24.13 10.37 0.22
C ALA A 21 24.22 8.90 0.60
N LEU A 22 25.00 8.15 -0.17
CA LEU A 22 25.30 6.76 0.14
C LEU A 22 26.32 6.65 1.27
N ASP A 23 26.34 5.51 1.94
CA ASP A 23 27.32 5.15 2.97
C ASP A 23 27.39 6.15 4.13
N THR A 24 26.24 6.70 4.51
CA THR A 24 26.14 7.63 5.62
C THR A 24 24.72 7.63 6.18
N VAL A 25 24.52 8.29 7.31
CA VAL A 25 23.18 8.48 7.88
C VAL A 25 22.48 9.59 7.13
N ASN A 26 21.29 9.29 6.61
CA ASN A 26 20.40 10.28 6.01
C ASN A 26 19.23 10.50 6.95
N ARG A 27 18.93 11.75 7.28
CA ARG A 27 17.80 12.08 8.15
C ARG A 27 16.67 12.68 7.33
N SER A 28 15.50 12.07 7.45
CA SER A 28 14.32 12.55 6.73
C SER A 28 13.82 13.85 7.33
N THR A 29 13.32 14.73 6.46
CA THR A 29 12.63 15.94 6.86
C THR A 29 11.14 15.69 6.99
N GLU A 30 10.61 14.70 6.27
CA GLU A 30 9.21 14.32 6.32
C GLU A 30 9.06 12.85 5.96
N MET A 31 8.13 12.16 6.63
CA MET A 31 7.73 10.78 6.29
C MET A 31 6.22 10.67 6.34
N ARG A 32 5.65 9.95 5.38
CA ARG A 32 4.22 9.64 5.38
C ARG A 32 3.98 8.26 4.80
N THR A 33 2.95 7.58 5.31
CA THR A 33 2.60 6.23 4.89
C THR A 33 1.17 6.21 4.40
N HIS A 34 0.96 5.61 3.22
CA HIS A 34 -0.35 5.47 2.60
C HIS A 34 -0.62 4.02 2.23
N PRO A 35 -1.88 3.57 2.30
CA PRO A 35 -2.24 2.28 1.73
C PRO A 35 -2.18 2.38 0.21
N GLY A 36 -1.55 1.41 -0.43
CA GLY A 36 -1.35 1.37 -1.87
C GLY A 36 -1.72 0.05 -2.50
N GLY A 37 -1.77 0.07 -3.80
CA GLY A 37 -2.20 -1.02 -4.66
C GLY A 37 -3.16 -0.48 -5.70
N LYS A 38 -3.09 -1.03 -6.90
CA LYS A 38 -3.87 -0.49 -8.03
C LYS A 38 -5.37 -0.53 -7.78
N GLY A 39 -5.89 -1.67 -7.31
CA GLY A 39 -7.32 -1.81 -7.01
C GLY A 39 -7.77 -0.88 -5.88
N ILE A 40 -6.97 -0.77 -4.83
CA ILE A 40 -7.27 0.13 -3.71
C ILE A 40 -7.31 1.59 -4.21
N ASN A 41 -6.36 1.97 -5.05
CA ASN A 41 -6.36 3.32 -5.62
C ASN A 41 -7.58 3.59 -6.50
N VAL A 42 -8.05 2.58 -7.23
CA VAL A 42 -9.30 2.67 -8.01
C VAL A 42 -10.49 2.90 -7.08
N SER A 43 -10.59 2.17 -5.97
CA SER A 43 -11.67 2.36 -4.99
C SER A 43 -11.66 3.77 -4.39
N LYS A 44 -10.48 4.32 -4.13
CA LYS A 44 -10.35 5.71 -3.66
C LYS A 44 -10.90 6.71 -4.69
N VAL A 45 -10.60 6.51 -5.96
CA VAL A 45 -11.09 7.38 -7.04
C VAL A 45 -12.60 7.23 -7.20
N ILE A 46 -13.12 6.01 -7.18
CA ILE A 46 -14.57 5.76 -7.25
C ILE A 46 -15.30 6.51 -6.13
N ALA A 47 -14.77 6.44 -4.91
CA ALA A 47 -15.36 7.15 -3.77
C ALA A 47 -15.37 8.67 -3.97
N LYS A 48 -14.30 9.23 -4.50
CA LYS A 48 -14.23 10.66 -4.81
C LYS A 48 -15.24 11.09 -5.86
N LEU A 49 -15.59 10.19 -6.78
CA LEU A 49 -16.59 10.43 -7.81
C LEU A 49 -18.01 10.15 -7.34
N GLY A 50 -18.19 9.80 -6.07
CA GLY A 50 -19.51 9.52 -5.50
C GLY A 50 -20.02 8.11 -5.77
N GLY A 51 -19.18 7.23 -6.28
CA GLY A 51 -19.55 5.84 -6.56
C GLY A 51 -19.40 4.93 -5.34
N ASP A 52 -19.85 3.70 -5.50
CA ASP A 52 -19.84 2.67 -4.47
C ASP A 52 -18.98 1.49 -4.90
N SER A 53 -18.01 1.12 -4.07
CA SER A 53 -17.14 -0.01 -4.36
C SER A 53 -16.76 -0.79 -3.10
N ARG A 54 -16.30 -2.01 -3.31
CA ARG A 54 -15.70 -2.85 -2.26
C ARG A 54 -14.30 -3.25 -2.70
N ALA A 55 -13.32 -2.89 -1.91
CA ALA A 55 -11.94 -3.30 -2.15
C ALA A 55 -11.70 -4.67 -1.54
N VAL A 56 -11.33 -5.62 -2.37
CA VAL A 56 -11.08 -7.02 -2.01
C VAL A 56 -9.60 -7.30 -2.25
N GLY A 57 -8.96 -8.04 -1.36
CA GLY A 57 -7.55 -8.32 -1.53
C GLY A 57 -7.00 -9.24 -0.46
N ILE A 58 -5.69 -9.40 -0.49
CA ILE A 58 -4.95 -10.29 0.40
C ILE A 58 -3.94 -9.48 1.20
N LEU A 59 -3.97 -9.63 2.50
CA LEU A 59 -3.07 -8.95 3.43
C LEU A 59 -2.38 -9.97 4.33
N GLY A 60 -1.35 -9.57 5.02
CA GLY A 60 -0.68 -10.41 6.00
C GLY A 60 0.06 -9.60 7.05
N GLY A 61 0.13 -10.15 8.26
CA GLY A 61 0.92 -9.66 9.36
C GLY A 61 0.55 -8.28 9.88
N GLU A 62 1.45 -7.70 10.64
CA GLU A 62 1.26 -6.37 11.23
C GLU A 62 1.14 -5.27 10.18
N SER A 63 1.93 -5.34 9.10
CA SER A 63 1.84 -4.37 8.02
C SER A 63 0.49 -4.44 7.32
N GLY A 64 -0.08 -5.65 7.16
CA GLY A 64 -1.42 -5.83 6.62
C GLY A 64 -2.49 -5.22 7.50
N ARG A 65 -2.39 -5.41 8.81
CA ARG A 65 -3.32 -4.81 9.77
C ARG A 65 -3.24 -3.29 9.76
N THR A 66 -2.03 -2.75 9.66
CA THR A 66 -1.83 -1.30 9.55
C THR A 66 -2.49 -0.76 8.30
N LEU A 67 -2.33 -1.45 7.17
CA LEU A 67 -2.97 -1.07 5.91
C LEU A 67 -4.49 -1.08 6.02
N GLU A 68 -5.06 -2.15 6.57
CA GLU A 68 -6.51 -2.26 6.77
C GLU A 68 -7.03 -1.11 7.64
N LYS A 69 -6.30 -0.80 8.71
CA LYS A 69 -6.67 0.28 9.62
C LYS A 69 -6.65 1.65 8.92
N LEU A 70 -5.67 1.89 8.06
CA LEU A 70 -5.59 3.14 7.31
C LEU A 70 -6.77 3.32 6.34
N LEU A 71 -7.44 2.23 5.95
CA LEU A 71 -8.59 2.27 5.07
C LEU A 71 -9.93 2.42 5.79
N GLU A 72 -9.97 2.34 7.11
CA GLU A 72 -11.22 2.39 7.88
C GLU A 72 -12.02 3.68 7.68
N ASN A 73 -11.36 4.79 7.41
CA ASN A 73 -12.00 6.08 7.23
C ASN A 73 -12.33 6.44 5.78
N GLU A 74 -12.08 5.50 4.86
CA GLU A 74 -12.39 5.71 3.45
C GLU A 74 -13.89 5.48 3.18
N ASN A 75 -14.41 6.09 2.12
CA ASN A 75 -15.82 6.00 1.73
C ASN A 75 -16.07 4.79 0.83
N PHE A 76 -15.47 3.67 1.14
CA PHE A 76 -15.75 2.38 0.51
C PHE A 76 -15.53 1.26 1.52
N THR A 77 -16.11 0.11 1.26
CA THR A 77 -15.95 -1.04 2.13
C THR A 77 -14.77 -1.88 1.70
N THR A 78 -14.22 -2.64 2.65
CA THR A 78 -13.09 -3.53 2.40
C THR A 78 -13.43 -4.95 2.82
N GLN A 79 -12.84 -5.91 2.13
CA GLN A 79 -12.94 -7.32 2.47
C GLN A 79 -11.61 -7.99 2.14
N PHE A 80 -10.76 -8.14 3.15
CA PHE A 80 -9.43 -8.70 2.98
C PHE A 80 -9.34 -10.08 3.61
N ARG A 81 -8.65 -10.98 2.91
CA ARG A 81 -8.22 -12.26 3.46
C ARG A 81 -6.81 -12.12 4.00
N PHE A 82 -6.60 -12.51 5.25
CA PHE A 82 -5.27 -12.53 5.85
C PHE A 82 -4.61 -13.89 5.65
N VAL A 83 -3.36 -13.85 5.23
CA VAL A 83 -2.51 -15.03 5.01
C VAL A 83 -1.22 -14.90 5.82
N GLU A 84 -0.42 -15.96 5.85
CA GLU A 84 0.89 -15.91 6.51
C GLU A 84 1.85 -14.97 5.76
N GLY A 85 2.72 -14.34 6.52
CA GLY A 85 3.71 -13.39 6.00
C GLY A 85 3.30 -11.96 6.28
N GLN A 86 3.98 -11.04 5.64
CA GLN A 86 3.79 -9.60 5.82
C GLN A 86 3.43 -8.94 4.51
N THR A 87 2.40 -8.10 4.53
CA THR A 87 2.12 -7.18 3.43
C THR A 87 3.37 -6.33 3.18
N ARG A 88 3.72 -6.14 1.93
CA ARG A 88 4.93 -5.42 1.55
C ARG A 88 4.89 -3.95 1.94
N THR A 89 6.06 -3.40 2.24
CA THR A 89 6.27 -1.97 2.39
C THR A 89 7.14 -1.50 1.23
N ASN A 90 6.65 -0.54 0.48
CA ASN A 90 7.42 0.12 -0.57
C ASN A 90 7.91 1.45 -0.04
N ILE A 91 9.13 1.81 -0.37
CA ILE A 91 9.74 3.06 0.07
C ILE A 91 10.01 3.93 -1.15
N LYS A 92 9.52 5.15 -1.13
CA LYS A 92 9.85 6.17 -2.13
C LYS A 92 10.70 7.23 -1.45
N ILE A 93 11.90 7.44 -1.95
CA ILE A 93 12.81 8.46 -1.44
C ILE A 93 12.78 9.66 -2.38
N ILE A 94 12.34 10.79 -1.85
CA ILE A 94 12.32 12.06 -2.59
C ILE A 94 13.49 12.91 -2.09
N ASP A 95 14.45 13.16 -2.95
CA ASP A 95 15.57 14.06 -2.69
C ASP A 95 15.25 15.44 -3.27
N ARG A 96 14.97 16.39 -2.39
CA ARG A 96 14.57 17.76 -2.81
C ARG A 96 15.72 18.58 -3.36
N VAL A 97 16.93 18.27 -2.96
CA VAL A 97 18.15 18.97 -3.46
C VAL A 97 18.56 18.38 -4.80
N GLY A 98 18.63 17.06 -4.90
CA GLY A 98 19.02 16.37 -6.13
C GLY A 98 17.92 16.26 -7.17
N HIS A 99 16.66 16.59 -6.82
CA HIS A 99 15.49 16.45 -7.68
C HIS A 99 15.31 15.03 -8.22
N THR A 100 15.49 14.03 -7.34
CA THR A 100 15.36 12.61 -7.71
C THR A 100 14.29 11.91 -6.88
N ASN A 101 13.70 10.88 -7.48
CA ASN A 101 12.79 9.95 -6.82
C ASN A 101 13.38 8.55 -6.97
N THR A 102 13.57 7.85 -5.85
CA THR A 102 14.10 6.49 -5.85
C THR A 102 13.13 5.58 -5.14
N ASP A 103 12.71 4.50 -5.80
CA ASP A 103 11.78 3.54 -5.24
C ASP A 103 12.51 2.27 -4.81
N ILE A 104 12.21 1.79 -3.60
CA ILE A 104 12.65 0.50 -3.10
C ILE A 104 11.40 -0.30 -2.81
N ASN A 105 11.15 -1.34 -3.60
CA ASN A 105 9.93 -2.12 -3.53
C ASN A 105 10.21 -3.53 -3.01
N GLU A 106 9.38 -3.98 -2.08
CA GLU A 106 9.39 -5.36 -1.62
C GLU A 106 8.52 -6.23 -2.54
N PRO A 107 8.83 -7.54 -2.68
CA PRO A 107 8.06 -8.43 -3.56
C PRO A 107 6.65 -8.72 -3.04
N GLY A 108 6.47 -8.77 -1.72
CA GLY A 108 5.17 -9.03 -1.12
C GLY A 108 4.92 -10.48 -0.74
N LEU A 109 3.66 -10.79 -0.54
CA LEU A 109 3.21 -12.09 -0.07
C LEU A 109 3.21 -13.14 -1.17
N THR A 110 3.36 -14.42 -0.77
CA THR A 110 3.09 -15.54 -1.65
C THR A 110 1.61 -15.88 -1.54
N VAL A 111 0.92 -15.87 -2.69
CA VAL A 111 -0.51 -16.14 -2.78
C VAL A 111 -0.71 -17.52 -3.40
N THR A 112 -1.49 -18.37 -2.72
CA THR A 112 -1.80 -19.72 -3.21
C THR A 112 -3.16 -19.75 -3.91
N ASP A 113 -3.42 -20.83 -4.65
CA ASP A 113 -4.74 -21.04 -5.27
C ASP A 113 -5.86 -21.09 -4.23
N ALA A 114 -5.59 -21.68 -3.06
CA ALA A 114 -6.55 -21.72 -1.96
C ALA A 114 -6.89 -20.31 -1.46
N ASP A 115 -5.91 -19.42 -1.42
CA ASP A 115 -6.14 -18.02 -1.02
C ASP A 115 -7.02 -17.30 -2.02
N LEU A 116 -6.81 -17.54 -3.32
CA LEU A 116 -7.64 -16.98 -4.38
C LEU A 116 -9.07 -17.51 -4.33
N ASP A 117 -9.23 -18.81 -4.13
CA ASP A 117 -10.56 -19.43 -4.02
C ASP A 117 -11.34 -18.87 -2.84
N ALA A 118 -10.67 -18.64 -1.70
CA ALA A 118 -11.32 -18.09 -0.52
C ALA A 118 -11.71 -16.61 -0.69
N LEU A 119 -11.05 -15.90 -1.61
CA LEU A 119 -11.36 -14.50 -1.90
C LEU A 119 -12.63 -14.35 -2.73
N LEU A 120 -12.91 -15.33 -3.56
CA LEU A 120 -14.08 -15.36 -4.43
C LEU A 120 -15.29 -15.96 -3.68
#